data_34edcb50514a30c410b79264a987ac48
#
_entry.id   34edcb50514a30c410b79264a987ac48
#
_cell.length_a   1.000
_cell.length_b   1.000
_cell.length_c   1.000
_cell.angle_alpha   90.00
_cell.angle_beta   90.00
_cell.angle_gamma   90.00
#
_symmetry.space_group_name_H-M   'P 1'
#
loop_
_entity.id
_entity.type
_entity.pdbx_description
1 polymer ?
#
loop_
_entity_poly.entity_id
_entity_poly.type
_entity_poly.pdbx_seq_one_letter_code
_entity_poly.pdbx_strand_id
1 'polypeptide(L)'
;EPKNDIYFKEIDINKFEDSDVEIKWTVSSVCNSERRRFNLTKSATNVDPFIGGHEAVGIIEAEKYINRKYALLPHSNCLTRGEKDKCNVCNEGKENLCSNMRHAGLDKNTPSGFTDKMFVSRSQLFDVTEIKSPLAPFLEPFSCVLRSWKLANTKISKGTVSVGIVGGGPIGCLHAFYVCKENKSNLITIVESCSDRRKVLNDVFENYSNITISDNDIDNHFDITVMASSDTSAYDESFRLLRKEGHLILFSGFNDPLFNDGTYNPEIVHRHEFVYFHKTKKLIGSSGYNSEDLIDAKRILVNFDSISNIVTGKVYGLDSKTVYRYDGVVKTYDESVLIKDIKGDLKDHIKIQYFNNNYKN
;
A
#
# COMPACT_ATOMS: atom_id res chain seq x y z
N GLU A 1 21.58 -13.05 -16.71
CA GLU A 1 20.40 -12.57 -15.94
C GLU A 1 19.23 -13.53 -16.21
N PRO A 2 18.53 -14.01 -15.18
CA PRO A 2 17.32 -14.83 -15.37
C PRO A 2 16.25 -13.98 -16.07
N LYS A 3 15.72 -14.46 -17.17
CA LYS A 3 14.60 -13.79 -17.84
C LYS A 3 13.35 -13.89 -16.97
N ASN A 4 12.72 -12.73 -16.72
CA ASN A 4 11.46 -12.64 -15.98
C ASN A 4 11.52 -13.18 -14.53
N ASP A 5 12.62 -12.93 -13.81
CA ASP A 5 12.75 -13.25 -12.39
C ASP A 5 13.30 -12.05 -11.60
N ILE A 6 13.28 -12.17 -10.28
CA ILE A 6 13.81 -11.16 -9.33
C ILE A 6 15.29 -11.47 -9.11
N TYR A 7 16.14 -10.46 -9.22
CA TYR A 7 17.56 -10.57 -8.96
C TYR A 7 18.13 -9.24 -8.42
N PHE A 8 19.24 -9.33 -7.73
CA PHE A 8 19.99 -8.16 -7.24
C PHE A 8 21.05 -7.78 -8.26
N LYS A 9 21.24 -6.48 -8.44
CA LYS A 9 22.14 -5.92 -9.43
C LYS A 9 22.69 -4.58 -8.95
N GLU A 10 23.97 -4.34 -9.21
CA GLU A 10 24.51 -2.97 -9.15
C GLU A 10 23.89 -2.13 -10.28
N ILE A 11 23.43 -0.95 -9.93
CA ILE A 11 22.86 0.02 -10.86
C ILE A 11 23.62 1.35 -10.76
N ASP A 12 23.68 2.06 -11.88
CA ASP A 12 24.16 3.42 -11.91
C ASP A 12 23.03 4.37 -11.52
N ILE A 13 23.13 4.95 -10.32
CA ILE A 13 22.12 5.86 -9.76
C ILE A 13 22.01 7.20 -10.52
N ASN A 14 23.00 7.53 -11.35
CA ASN A 14 22.99 8.77 -12.16
C ASN A 14 22.16 8.64 -13.43
N LYS A 15 21.53 7.51 -13.68
CA LYS A 15 20.71 7.26 -14.88
C LYS A 15 19.29 7.83 -14.82
N PHE A 16 18.87 8.33 -13.67
CA PHE A 16 17.51 8.84 -13.48
C PHE A 16 17.48 10.35 -13.79
N GLU A 17 16.76 10.72 -14.82
CA GLU A 17 16.52 12.11 -15.20
C GLU A 17 15.59 12.81 -14.18
N ASP A 18 15.69 14.14 -14.08
CA ASP A 18 14.89 14.99 -13.18
C ASP A 18 15.11 14.75 -11.66
N SER A 19 16.21 14.10 -11.28
CA SER A 19 16.54 13.88 -9.88
C SER A 19 17.60 14.90 -9.40
N ASP A 20 17.34 15.55 -8.27
CA ASP A 20 18.13 16.66 -7.74
C ASP A 20 18.65 16.41 -6.29
N VAL A 21 18.23 15.33 -5.65
CA VAL A 21 18.56 15.02 -4.27
C VAL A 21 18.98 13.56 -4.13
N GLU A 22 20.17 13.32 -3.57
CA GLU A 22 20.55 11.97 -3.12
C GLU A 22 19.82 11.66 -1.81
N ILE A 23 19.07 10.56 -1.78
CA ILE A 23 18.45 10.00 -0.59
C ILE A 23 18.99 8.62 -0.31
N LYS A 24 19.26 8.33 0.96
CA LYS A 24 19.62 7.02 1.46
C LYS A 24 18.40 6.40 2.12
N TRP A 25 17.97 5.28 1.59
CA TRP A 25 16.81 4.58 2.13
C TRP A 25 17.15 3.90 3.45
N THR A 26 16.30 4.08 4.44
CA THR A 26 16.46 3.49 5.78
C THR A 26 15.50 2.35 6.02
N VAL A 27 14.33 2.41 5.42
CA VAL A 27 13.32 1.35 5.50
C VAL A 27 12.46 1.32 4.24
N SER A 28 12.13 0.13 3.78
CA SER A 28 11.23 -0.12 2.64
C SER A 28 10.34 -1.32 2.92
N SER A 29 9.21 -1.42 2.25
CA SER A 29 8.33 -2.59 2.34
C SER A 29 7.76 -2.98 0.98
N VAL A 30 7.33 -4.24 0.85
CA VAL A 30 6.72 -4.75 -0.37
C VAL A 30 5.23 -4.42 -0.40
N CYS A 31 4.77 -3.84 -1.50
CA CYS A 31 3.36 -3.66 -1.81
C CYS A 31 2.84 -4.78 -2.72
N ASN A 32 1.54 -5.01 -2.71
CA ASN A 32 0.93 -5.98 -3.62
C ASN A 32 0.99 -5.58 -5.10
N SER A 33 1.16 -4.29 -5.40
CA SER A 33 1.38 -3.79 -6.77
C SER A 33 2.69 -4.33 -7.38
N GLU A 34 3.75 -4.45 -6.59
CA GLU A 34 5.01 -5.06 -7.01
C GLU A 34 4.84 -6.56 -7.26
N ARG A 35 4.11 -7.26 -6.39
CA ARG A 35 3.75 -8.68 -6.60
C ARG A 35 2.96 -8.89 -7.88
N ARG A 36 1.97 -8.02 -8.14
CA ARG A 36 1.21 -8.07 -9.41
C ARG A 36 2.10 -7.79 -10.61
N ARG A 37 2.95 -6.78 -10.55
CA ARG A 37 3.90 -6.46 -11.61
C ARG A 37 4.79 -7.66 -11.90
N PHE A 38 5.34 -8.29 -10.86
CA PHE A 38 6.14 -9.52 -11.00
C PHE A 38 5.34 -10.66 -11.67
N ASN A 39 4.10 -10.89 -11.25
CA ASN A 39 3.27 -11.96 -11.81
C ASN A 39 2.91 -11.71 -13.29
N LEU A 40 2.65 -10.46 -13.66
CA LEU A 40 2.42 -10.09 -15.07
C LEU A 40 3.68 -10.29 -15.92
N THR A 41 4.85 -10.05 -15.35
CA THR A 41 6.12 -10.22 -16.09
C THR A 41 6.47 -11.68 -16.37
N LYS A 42 5.99 -12.62 -15.54
CA LYS A 42 6.21 -14.06 -15.78
C LYS A 42 5.62 -14.56 -17.09
N SER A 43 4.52 -13.98 -17.54
CA SER A 43 3.81 -14.40 -18.76
C SER A 43 4.13 -13.56 -19.99
N ALA A 44 4.85 -12.46 -19.86
CA ALA A 44 5.14 -11.53 -20.93
C ALA A 44 6.51 -11.79 -21.58
N THR A 45 6.57 -11.71 -22.91
CA THR A 45 7.81 -11.95 -23.68
C THR A 45 8.78 -10.77 -23.68
N ASN A 46 8.29 -9.55 -23.45
CA ASN A 46 9.08 -8.32 -23.42
C ASN A 46 8.62 -7.45 -22.24
N VAL A 47 9.30 -7.54 -21.12
CA VAL A 47 9.03 -6.69 -19.96
C VAL A 47 10.23 -5.84 -19.65
N ASP A 48 9.99 -4.55 -19.50
CA ASP A 48 10.99 -3.62 -18.99
C ASP A 48 11.29 -3.93 -17.53
N PRO A 49 12.56 -4.03 -17.14
CA PRO A 49 12.92 -4.20 -15.74
C PRO A 49 12.49 -2.98 -14.93
N PHE A 50 12.06 -3.21 -13.70
CA PHE A 50 11.71 -2.16 -12.75
C PHE A 50 12.41 -2.40 -11.41
N ILE A 51 12.57 -1.33 -10.62
CA ILE A 51 13.13 -1.38 -9.28
C ILE A 51 12.00 -1.22 -8.29
N GLY A 52 11.69 -2.23 -7.51
CA GLY A 52 10.60 -2.20 -6.52
C GLY A 52 10.90 -1.36 -5.28
N GLY A 53 9.93 -1.23 -4.37
CA GLY A 53 10.09 -0.55 -3.08
C GLY A 53 9.51 0.86 -3.04
N HIS A 54 8.31 1.08 -3.56
CA HIS A 54 7.67 2.40 -3.54
C HIS A 54 7.13 2.82 -2.16
N GLU A 55 7.06 1.94 -1.20
CA GLU A 55 6.77 2.25 0.20
C GLU A 55 8.09 2.39 0.97
N ALA A 56 8.82 3.48 0.74
CA ALA A 56 10.15 3.70 1.28
C ALA A 56 10.26 4.99 2.09
N VAL A 57 11.15 4.95 3.09
CA VAL A 57 11.54 6.12 3.89
C VAL A 57 13.06 6.19 3.93
N GLY A 58 13.58 7.39 3.82
CA GLY A 58 15.02 7.63 3.80
C GLY A 58 15.43 8.96 4.43
N ILE A 59 16.73 9.19 4.43
CA ILE A 59 17.38 10.41 4.93
C ILE A 59 18.20 11.06 3.82
N ILE A 60 18.35 12.37 3.91
CA ILE A 60 19.23 13.16 3.07
C ILE A 60 20.40 13.60 3.93
N GLU A 61 21.62 13.22 3.57
CA GLU A 61 22.82 13.48 4.39
C GLU A 61 23.37 14.92 4.28
N ALA A 62 22.74 15.81 3.50
CA ALA A 62 23.14 17.21 3.41
C ALA A 62 22.76 17.98 4.69
N GLU A 63 23.63 18.90 5.14
CA GLU A 63 23.49 19.64 6.43
C GLU A 63 22.12 20.25 6.66
N LYS A 64 21.51 20.88 5.65
CA LYS A 64 20.19 21.49 5.76
C LYS A 64 19.05 20.50 6.00
N TYR A 65 19.29 19.20 5.89
CA TYR A 65 18.30 18.13 6.06
C TYR A 65 18.63 17.18 7.21
N ILE A 66 19.66 17.48 8.01
CA ILE A 66 20.06 16.67 9.16
C ILE A 66 18.86 16.41 10.06
N ASN A 67 18.76 15.18 10.57
CA ASN A 67 17.69 14.70 11.46
C ASN A 67 16.28 14.70 10.84
N ARG A 68 16.14 14.78 9.52
CA ARG A 68 14.86 14.67 8.84
C ARG A 68 14.73 13.35 8.11
N LYS A 69 13.50 12.81 8.14
CA LYS A 69 13.10 11.59 7.42
C LYS A 69 12.08 11.94 6.34
N TYR A 70 12.21 11.30 5.21
CA TYR A 70 11.34 11.55 4.06
C TYR A 70 10.78 10.24 3.53
N ALA A 71 9.46 10.20 3.34
CA ALA A 71 8.81 9.14 2.59
C ALA A 71 8.86 9.44 1.10
N LEU A 72 9.07 8.40 0.30
CA LEU A 72 8.92 8.46 -1.14
C LEU A 72 7.44 8.66 -1.50
N LEU A 73 7.14 9.63 -2.36
CA LEU A 73 5.86 9.77 -3.03
C LEU A 73 5.96 9.07 -4.38
N PRO A 74 5.42 7.85 -4.52
CA PRO A 74 5.56 7.10 -5.76
C PRO A 74 4.81 7.72 -6.94
N HIS A 75 3.77 8.50 -6.67
CA HIS A 75 2.95 9.16 -7.69
C HIS A 75 3.55 10.52 -8.05
N SER A 76 4.29 10.58 -9.16
CA SER A 76 4.84 11.82 -9.70
C SER A 76 3.90 12.38 -10.78
N ASN A 77 3.06 13.33 -10.40
CA ASN A 77 2.09 14.02 -11.26
C ASN A 77 2.63 15.36 -11.81
N CYS A 78 1.87 16.05 -12.66
CA CYS A 78 2.30 17.34 -13.22
C CYS A 78 2.61 18.39 -12.15
N LEU A 79 1.89 18.39 -11.02
CA LEU A 79 2.10 19.35 -9.92
C LEU A 79 3.42 19.05 -9.21
N THR A 80 3.66 17.78 -8.86
CA THR A 80 4.89 17.37 -8.17
C THR A 80 6.13 17.56 -9.03
N ARG A 81 6.02 17.47 -10.37
CA ARG A 81 7.11 17.77 -11.31
C ARG A 81 7.26 19.24 -11.63
N GLY A 82 6.38 20.11 -11.13
CA GLY A 82 6.44 21.55 -11.42
C GLY A 82 6.20 21.90 -12.88
N GLU A 83 5.46 21.05 -13.63
CA GLU A 83 5.16 21.27 -15.05
C GLU A 83 4.34 22.55 -15.25
N LYS A 84 4.77 23.39 -16.19
CA LYS A 84 4.05 24.64 -16.54
C LYS A 84 2.72 24.30 -17.20
N ASP A 85 2.74 23.36 -18.15
CA ASP A 85 1.57 22.89 -18.89
C ASP A 85 1.01 21.62 -18.23
N LYS A 86 0.19 21.82 -17.22
CA LYS A 86 -0.44 20.71 -16.48
C LYS A 86 -1.56 20.10 -17.32
N CYS A 87 -1.76 18.79 -17.18
CA CYS A 87 -2.92 18.14 -17.79
C CYS A 87 -4.23 18.65 -17.16
N ASN A 88 -5.34 18.50 -17.88
CA ASN A 88 -6.65 18.99 -17.46
C ASN A 88 -7.05 18.47 -16.06
N VAL A 89 -6.77 17.20 -15.78
CA VAL A 89 -7.12 16.56 -14.51
C VAL A 89 -6.36 17.20 -13.34
N CYS A 90 -5.07 17.53 -13.52
CA CYS A 90 -4.28 18.25 -12.52
C CYS A 90 -4.75 19.69 -12.34
N ASN A 91 -5.20 20.34 -13.40
CA ASN A 91 -5.78 21.69 -13.33
C ASN A 91 -7.12 21.71 -12.57
N GLU A 92 -7.84 20.59 -12.56
CA GLU A 92 -9.07 20.41 -11.78
C GLU A 92 -8.82 20.01 -10.31
N GLY A 93 -7.55 19.90 -9.87
CA GLY A 93 -7.19 19.49 -8.51
C GLY A 93 -7.36 17.98 -8.24
N LYS A 94 -7.37 17.16 -9.31
CA LYS A 94 -7.46 15.69 -9.22
C LYS A 94 -6.11 15.06 -9.54
N GLU A 95 -5.07 15.49 -8.83
CA GLU A 95 -3.68 15.12 -9.12
C GLU A 95 -3.41 13.63 -9.05
N ASN A 96 -4.17 12.87 -8.25
CA ASN A 96 -4.09 11.42 -8.17
C ASN A 96 -4.56 10.70 -9.46
N LEU A 97 -5.27 11.39 -10.32
CA LEU A 97 -5.75 10.90 -11.63
C LEU A 97 -4.97 11.51 -12.80
N CYS A 98 -3.79 12.05 -12.57
CA CYS A 98 -2.98 12.71 -13.56
C CYS A 98 -2.79 11.86 -14.84
N SER A 99 -3.11 12.44 -16.01
CA SER A 99 -2.96 11.74 -17.31
C SER A 99 -1.50 11.44 -17.66
N ASN A 100 -0.56 12.19 -17.05
CA ASN A 100 0.89 12.06 -17.24
C ASN A 100 1.56 11.47 -15.98
N MET A 101 0.85 10.62 -15.24
CA MET A 101 1.38 10.02 -14.03
C MET A 101 2.62 9.16 -14.32
N ARG A 102 3.67 9.32 -13.48
CA ARG A 102 4.80 8.37 -13.40
C ARG A 102 4.77 7.72 -12.04
N HIS A 103 5.09 6.43 -11.98
CA HIS A 103 5.04 5.65 -10.74
C HIS A 103 6.44 5.18 -10.36
N ALA A 104 7.00 5.77 -9.32
CA ALA A 104 8.26 5.32 -8.75
C ALA A 104 8.13 3.85 -8.30
N GLY A 105 9.14 3.05 -8.60
CA GLY A 105 9.16 1.64 -8.24
C GLY A 105 8.28 0.72 -9.09
N LEU A 106 7.56 1.23 -10.07
CA LEU A 106 6.71 0.45 -10.97
C LEU A 106 6.99 0.72 -12.46
N ASP A 107 7.41 1.93 -12.79
CA ASP A 107 7.76 2.32 -14.14
C ASP A 107 9.26 2.10 -14.39
N LYS A 108 9.62 1.94 -15.67
CA LYS A 108 11.01 1.79 -16.09
C LYS A 108 11.83 3.03 -15.68
N ASN A 109 13.03 2.78 -15.16
CA ASN A 109 13.97 3.83 -14.79
C ASN A 109 13.41 4.89 -13.82
N THR A 110 12.51 4.50 -12.92
CA THR A 110 12.05 5.36 -11.84
C THR A 110 12.78 4.99 -10.54
N PRO A 111 13.09 5.98 -9.68
CA PRO A 111 13.72 5.73 -8.38
C PRO A 111 12.80 4.92 -7.46
N SER A 112 13.41 4.11 -6.59
CA SER A 112 12.69 3.24 -5.68
C SER A 112 13.51 2.79 -4.48
N GLY A 113 12.83 2.30 -3.45
CA GLY A 113 13.38 2.01 -2.14
C GLY A 113 14.08 0.65 -1.99
N PHE A 114 14.03 -0.26 -3.00
CA PHE A 114 14.83 -1.50 -2.95
C PHE A 114 16.24 -1.27 -3.49
N THR A 115 16.84 -0.14 -3.09
CA THR A 115 18.22 0.23 -3.33
C THR A 115 18.80 0.82 -2.04
N ASP A 116 20.13 0.88 -1.92
CA ASP A 116 20.75 1.52 -0.77
C ASP A 116 20.51 3.03 -0.78
N LYS A 117 20.68 3.63 -1.95
CA LYS A 117 20.49 5.06 -2.18
C LYS A 117 20.10 5.33 -3.61
N MET A 118 19.48 6.47 -3.84
CA MET A 118 19.12 6.94 -5.17
C MET A 118 19.09 8.46 -5.25
N PHE A 119 19.17 8.98 -6.48
CA PHE A 119 18.75 10.33 -6.75
C PHE A 119 17.24 10.37 -7.03
N VAL A 120 16.55 11.29 -6.38
CA VAL A 120 15.11 11.52 -6.54
C VAL A 120 14.83 13.01 -6.70
N SER A 121 13.72 13.37 -7.30
CA SER A 121 13.26 14.76 -7.25
C SER A 121 12.83 15.12 -5.83
N ARG A 122 13.20 16.31 -5.37
CA ARG A 122 12.78 16.81 -4.05
C ARG A 122 11.26 16.82 -3.88
N SER A 123 10.54 17.03 -4.96
CA SER A 123 9.07 17.01 -4.99
C SER A 123 8.46 15.62 -4.77
N GLN A 124 9.24 14.56 -4.91
CA GLN A 124 8.83 13.19 -4.61
C GLN A 124 9.08 12.79 -3.15
N LEU A 125 9.50 13.74 -2.31
CA LEU A 125 9.82 13.49 -0.91
C LEU A 125 8.85 14.24 0.02
N PHE A 126 8.22 13.51 0.92
CA PHE A 126 7.34 14.05 1.95
C PHE A 126 7.96 13.91 3.34
N ASP A 127 8.03 15.02 4.09
CA ASP A 127 8.63 15.03 5.43
C ASP A 127 7.78 14.21 6.42
N VAL A 128 8.37 13.14 6.95
CA VAL A 128 7.77 12.22 7.93
C VAL A 128 8.56 12.17 9.24
N THR A 129 9.33 13.19 9.53
CA THR A 129 10.23 13.25 10.70
C THR A 129 9.51 12.97 12.00
N GLU A 130 8.27 13.48 12.15
CA GLU A 130 7.46 13.31 13.35
C GLU A 130 6.82 11.92 13.48
N ILE A 131 6.78 11.15 12.39
CA ILE A 131 6.21 9.80 12.42
C ILE A 131 7.28 8.84 12.95
N LYS A 132 6.91 7.97 13.91
CA LYS A 132 7.79 6.91 14.38
C LYS A 132 8.22 6.00 13.22
N SER A 133 9.46 5.55 13.24
CA SER A 133 10.06 4.82 12.11
C SER A 133 9.27 3.62 11.60
N PRO A 134 8.70 2.74 12.45
CA PRO A 134 7.89 1.63 11.95
C PRO A 134 6.60 2.06 11.24
N LEU A 135 6.13 3.28 11.48
CA LEU A 135 4.88 3.80 10.92
C LEU A 135 5.09 4.61 9.64
N ALA A 136 6.27 5.18 9.47
CA ALA A 136 6.54 6.10 8.37
C ALA A 136 6.34 5.48 6.97
N PRO A 137 6.70 4.20 6.70
CA PRO A 137 6.43 3.55 5.41
C PRO A 137 4.93 3.38 5.11
N PHE A 138 4.06 3.45 6.13
CA PHE A 138 2.62 3.36 5.92
C PHE A 138 2.00 4.67 5.42
N LEU A 139 2.74 5.76 5.32
CA LEU A 139 2.19 7.04 4.84
C LEU A 139 1.49 6.85 3.48
N GLU A 140 2.17 6.21 2.53
CA GLU A 140 1.66 5.98 1.18
C GLU A 140 0.38 5.12 1.19
N PRO A 141 0.41 3.85 1.66
CA PRO A 141 -0.77 3.00 1.60
C PRO A 141 -1.91 3.50 2.49
N PHE A 142 -1.61 4.17 3.60
CA PHE A 142 -2.65 4.72 4.46
C PHE A 142 -3.32 5.95 3.85
N SER A 143 -2.60 6.76 3.07
CA SER A 143 -3.20 7.86 2.29
C SER A 143 -4.20 7.32 1.26
N CYS A 144 -3.90 6.20 0.61
CA CYS A 144 -4.84 5.52 -0.29
C CYS A 144 -6.11 5.04 0.46
N VAL A 145 -5.94 4.49 1.67
CA VAL A 145 -7.07 4.08 2.53
C VAL A 145 -7.94 5.29 2.86
N LEU A 146 -7.36 6.39 3.32
CA LEU A 146 -8.10 7.62 3.63
C LEU A 146 -8.87 8.13 2.42
N ARG A 147 -8.25 8.13 1.24
CA ARG A 147 -8.90 8.53 -0.01
C ARG A 147 -10.17 7.73 -0.27
N SER A 148 -10.10 6.41 -0.13
CA SER A 148 -11.25 5.53 -0.37
C SER A 148 -12.42 5.83 0.56
N TRP A 149 -12.16 6.12 1.84
CA TRP A 149 -13.19 6.47 2.81
C TRP A 149 -13.78 7.86 2.59
N LYS A 150 -12.96 8.84 2.18
CA LYS A 150 -13.45 10.17 1.79
C LYS A 150 -14.41 10.09 0.60
N LEU A 151 -14.07 9.29 -0.42
CA LEU A 151 -14.93 9.07 -1.59
C LEU A 151 -16.21 8.32 -1.23
N ALA A 152 -16.12 7.34 -0.35
CA ALA A 152 -17.28 6.61 0.14
C ALA A 152 -18.27 7.55 0.84
N ASN A 153 -17.79 8.63 1.45
CA ASN A 153 -18.59 9.61 2.19
C ASN A 153 -19.56 8.94 3.17
N THR A 154 -19.05 7.93 3.88
CA THR A 154 -19.81 7.15 4.85
C THR A 154 -19.71 7.79 6.23
N LYS A 155 -20.79 7.71 7.00
CA LYS A 155 -20.84 8.30 8.34
C LYS A 155 -20.27 7.35 9.41
N ILE A 156 -19.10 6.74 9.17
CA ILE A 156 -18.47 5.81 10.14
C ILE A 156 -18.12 6.46 11.49
N SER A 157 -17.99 7.78 11.52
CA SER A 157 -17.77 8.55 12.75
C SER A 157 -19.06 8.87 13.51
N LYS A 158 -20.25 8.62 12.92
CA LYS A 158 -21.56 8.98 13.46
C LYS A 158 -22.46 7.75 13.61
N GLY A 159 -22.46 7.18 14.79
CA GLY A 159 -23.25 5.96 15.06
C GLY A 159 -22.44 4.68 14.86
N THR A 160 -23.04 3.54 15.19
CA THR A 160 -22.43 2.22 15.02
C THR A 160 -22.73 1.69 13.63
N VAL A 161 -21.70 1.30 12.89
CA VAL A 161 -21.82 0.64 11.59
C VAL A 161 -21.11 -0.71 11.63
N SER A 162 -21.62 -1.66 10.84
CA SER A 162 -20.98 -2.95 10.61
C SER A 162 -20.16 -2.91 9.33
N VAL A 163 -18.88 -3.31 9.42
CA VAL A 163 -17.94 -3.26 8.30
C VAL A 163 -17.33 -4.65 8.08
N GLY A 164 -17.53 -5.19 6.89
CA GLY A 164 -16.86 -6.41 6.42
C GLY A 164 -15.65 -6.06 5.57
N ILE A 165 -14.48 -6.59 5.89
CA ILE A 165 -13.24 -6.36 5.13
C ILE A 165 -12.80 -7.70 4.55
N VAL A 166 -12.87 -7.85 3.23
CA VAL A 166 -12.48 -9.08 2.53
C VAL A 166 -11.00 -8.99 2.12
N GLY A 167 -10.20 -9.77 2.83
CA GLY A 167 -8.75 -9.82 2.72
C GLY A 167 -8.03 -9.24 3.95
N GLY A 168 -7.34 -10.09 4.70
CA GLY A 168 -6.58 -9.76 5.92
C GLY A 168 -5.13 -9.36 5.68
N GLY A 169 -4.81 -8.85 4.49
CA GLY A 169 -3.50 -8.30 4.17
C GLY A 169 -3.26 -6.91 4.81
N PRO A 170 -2.10 -6.27 4.51
CA PRO A 170 -1.76 -4.97 5.08
C PRO A 170 -2.86 -3.92 4.89
N ILE A 171 -3.45 -3.88 3.71
CA ILE A 171 -4.51 -2.92 3.37
C ILE A 171 -5.77 -3.19 4.19
N GLY A 172 -6.20 -4.46 4.31
CA GLY A 172 -7.37 -4.81 5.14
C GLY A 172 -7.18 -4.40 6.60
N CYS A 173 -5.98 -4.62 7.13
CA CYS A 173 -5.64 -4.17 8.49
C CYS A 173 -5.67 -2.65 8.63
N LEU A 174 -5.15 -1.90 7.65
CA LEU A 174 -5.19 -0.43 7.67
C LEU A 174 -6.62 0.10 7.64
N HIS A 175 -7.51 -0.52 6.85
CA HIS A 175 -8.94 -0.21 6.88
C HIS A 175 -9.55 -0.48 8.26
N ALA A 176 -9.27 -1.63 8.87
CA ALA A 176 -9.78 -1.98 10.21
C ALA A 176 -9.33 -0.98 11.26
N PHE A 177 -8.04 -0.62 11.30
CA PHE A 177 -7.52 0.39 12.21
C PHE A 177 -8.16 1.77 12.00
N TYR A 178 -8.36 2.18 10.75
CA TYR A 178 -9.00 3.46 10.47
C TYR A 178 -10.45 3.50 10.96
N VAL A 179 -11.22 2.46 10.68
CA VAL A 179 -12.63 2.37 11.13
C VAL A 179 -12.74 2.35 12.66
N CYS A 180 -11.85 1.61 13.35
CA CYS A 180 -11.76 1.63 14.81
C CYS A 180 -11.41 3.00 15.37
N LYS A 181 -10.47 3.70 14.71
CA LYS A 181 -10.05 5.03 15.14
C LYS A 181 -11.18 6.06 15.01
N GLU A 182 -11.94 6.01 13.92
CA GLU A 182 -13.05 6.94 13.69
C GLU A 182 -14.19 6.74 14.70
N ASN A 183 -14.50 5.50 15.05
CA ASN A 183 -15.47 5.19 16.09
C ASN A 183 -15.26 3.77 16.66
N LYS A 184 -14.92 3.66 17.92
CA LYS A 184 -14.72 2.39 18.62
C LYS A 184 -15.98 1.53 18.75
N SER A 185 -17.17 2.09 18.51
CA SER A 185 -18.43 1.35 18.51
C SER A 185 -18.71 0.62 17.20
N ASN A 186 -17.93 0.85 16.14
CA ASN A 186 -18.08 0.15 14.88
C ASN A 186 -17.75 -1.34 15.06
N LEU A 187 -18.53 -2.20 14.44
CA LEU A 187 -18.31 -3.65 14.44
C LEU A 187 -17.58 -4.03 13.14
N ILE A 188 -16.42 -4.64 13.26
CA ILE A 188 -15.57 -4.94 12.11
C ILE A 188 -15.35 -6.44 12.02
N THR A 189 -15.53 -7.01 10.84
CA THR A 189 -15.16 -8.40 10.55
C THR A 189 -14.15 -8.42 9.42
N ILE A 190 -12.97 -8.97 9.69
CA ILE A 190 -11.96 -9.25 8.66
C ILE A 190 -12.17 -10.68 8.18
N VAL A 191 -12.52 -10.83 6.91
CA VAL A 191 -12.72 -12.12 6.25
C VAL A 191 -11.44 -12.51 5.53
N GLU A 192 -10.78 -13.60 5.98
CA GLU A 192 -9.50 -14.06 5.46
C GLU A 192 -9.53 -15.58 5.26
N SER A 193 -9.29 -16.03 4.03
CA SER A 193 -9.34 -17.46 3.68
C SER A 193 -8.15 -18.26 4.22
N CYS A 194 -6.97 -17.64 4.30
CA CYS A 194 -5.74 -18.29 4.76
C CYS A 194 -5.73 -18.49 6.29
N SER A 195 -5.77 -19.76 6.74
CA SER A 195 -5.80 -20.08 8.18
C SER A 195 -4.59 -19.58 8.94
N ASP A 196 -3.39 -19.61 8.35
CA ASP A 196 -2.18 -19.13 9.02
C ASP A 196 -2.20 -17.61 9.17
N ARG A 197 -2.72 -16.89 8.18
CA ARG A 197 -2.91 -15.45 8.31
C ARG A 197 -3.97 -15.09 9.33
N ARG A 198 -5.06 -15.86 9.45
CA ARG A 198 -6.05 -15.65 10.53
C ARG A 198 -5.45 -15.75 11.92
N LYS A 199 -4.49 -16.66 12.15
CA LYS A 199 -3.77 -16.76 13.45
C LYS A 199 -3.02 -15.45 13.73
N VAL A 200 -2.24 -14.96 12.76
CA VAL A 200 -1.50 -13.70 12.90
C VAL A 200 -2.45 -12.52 13.12
N LEU A 201 -3.58 -12.48 12.42
CA LEU A 201 -4.58 -11.42 12.60
C LEU A 201 -5.19 -11.43 13.99
N ASN A 202 -5.47 -12.60 14.57
CA ASN A 202 -5.95 -12.71 15.94
C ASN A 202 -4.95 -12.11 16.94
N ASP A 203 -3.65 -12.38 16.75
CA ASP A 203 -2.59 -11.79 17.60
C ASP A 203 -2.51 -10.26 17.43
N VAL A 204 -2.58 -9.77 16.18
CA VAL A 204 -2.53 -8.32 15.86
C VAL A 204 -3.70 -7.56 16.47
N PHE A 205 -4.88 -8.18 16.49
CA PHE A 205 -6.12 -7.53 16.95
C PHE A 205 -6.62 -8.05 18.29
N GLU A 206 -5.78 -8.78 19.09
CA GLU A 206 -6.16 -9.36 20.40
C GLU A 206 -6.80 -8.36 21.36
N ASN A 207 -6.36 -7.10 21.30
CA ASN A 207 -6.83 -6.03 22.18
C ASN A 207 -8.03 -5.22 21.62
N TYR A 208 -8.64 -5.68 20.51
CA TYR A 208 -9.75 -5.01 19.84
C TYR A 208 -11.03 -5.82 19.94
N SER A 209 -11.82 -5.61 20.99
CA SER A 209 -13.08 -6.36 21.24
C SER A 209 -14.15 -6.19 20.16
N ASN A 210 -14.02 -5.18 19.30
CA ASN A 210 -14.94 -4.87 18.22
C ASN A 210 -14.46 -5.34 16.84
N ILE A 211 -13.33 -6.08 16.78
CA ILE A 211 -12.82 -6.71 15.56
C ILE A 211 -12.92 -8.22 15.69
N THR A 212 -13.56 -8.84 14.71
CA THR A 212 -13.67 -10.29 14.57
C THR A 212 -12.89 -10.76 13.35
N ILE A 213 -12.14 -11.84 13.47
CA ILE A 213 -11.47 -12.51 12.37
C ILE A 213 -12.26 -13.75 11.98
N SER A 214 -12.65 -13.87 10.72
CA SER A 214 -13.47 -14.96 10.21
C SER A 214 -12.85 -15.55 8.93
N ASP A 215 -13.25 -16.76 8.62
CA ASP A 215 -13.10 -17.32 7.28
C ASP A 215 -14.25 -16.87 6.37
N ASN A 216 -14.34 -17.45 5.17
CA ASN A 216 -15.35 -17.06 4.17
C ASN A 216 -16.74 -17.66 4.45
N ASP A 217 -16.85 -18.53 5.47
CA ASP A 217 -18.13 -19.22 5.80
C ASP A 217 -18.95 -18.41 6.83
N ILE A 218 -19.27 -17.16 6.45
CA ILE A 218 -20.13 -16.29 7.24
C ILE A 218 -21.34 -15.85 6.41
N ASP A 219 -22.48 -15.71 7.07
CA ASP A 219 -23.72 -15.20 6.47
C ASP A 219 -24.16 -13.88 7.14
N ASN A 220 -23.22 -12.94 7.18
CA ASN A 220 -23.46 -11.60 7.71
C ASN A 220 -23.66 -10.61 6.57
N HIS A 221 -24.52 -9.62 6.81
CA HIS A 221 -24.77 -8.54 5.86
C HIS A 221 -24.33 -7.21 6.46
N PHE A 222 -23.20 -6.70 5.96
CA PHE A 222 -22.55 -5.48 6.48
C PHE A 222 -23.15 -4.22 5.85
N ASP A 223 -23.14 -3.14 6.62
CA ASP A 223 -23.45 -1.78 6.13
C ASP A 223 -22.48 -1.35 5.05
N ILE A 224 -21.22 -1.69 5.25
CA ILE A 224 -20.11 -1.37 4.36
C ILE A 224 -19.27 -2.63 4.18
N THR A 225 -18.88 -2.92 2.94
CA THR A 225 -17.81 -3.91 2.67
C THR A 225 -16.65 -3.26 1.98
N VAL A 226 -15.45 -3.77 2.27
CA VAL A 226 -14.19 -3.34 1.64
C VAL A 226 -13.55 -4.54 0.96
N MET A 227 -13.35 -4.45 -0.34
CA MET A 227 -12.55 -5.42 -1.10
C MET A 227 -11.06 -5.05 -0.97
N ALA A 228 -10.36 -5.70 -0.05
CA ALA A 228 -8.94 -5.47 0.25
C ALA A 228 -8.03 -6.59 -0.30
N SER A 229 -8.57 -7.50 -1.09
CA SER A 229 -7.84 -8.55 -1.81
C SER A 229 -7.99 -8.37 -3.31
N SER A 230 -6.93 -8.69 -4.07
CA SER A 230 -6.94 -8.70 -5.54
C SER A 230 -7.34 -10.07 -6.13
N ASP A 231 -7.77 -11.01 -5.30
CA ASP A 231 -8.35 -12.27 -5.74
C ASP A 231 -9.70 -12.00 -6.39
N THR A 232 -9.99 -12.68 -7.50
CA THR A 232 -11.26 -12.48 -8.23
C THR A 232 -12.48 -12.83 -7.38
N SER A 233 -12.36 -13.87 -6.54
CA SER A 233 -13.42 -14.29 -5.62
C SER A 233 -13.74 -13.22 -4.54
N ALA A 234 -12.80 -12.32 -4.25
CA ALA A 234 -13.00 -11.29 -3.23
C ALA A 234 -14.06 -10.27 -3.62
N TYR A 235 -14.27 -10.03 -4.93
CA TYR A 235 -15.36 -9.16 -5.39
C TYR A 235 -16.73 -9.78 -5.08
N ASP A 236 -16.93 -11.03 -5.52
CA ASP A 236 -18.18 -11.72 -5.30
C ASP A 236 -18.49 -11.85 -3.80
N GLU A 237 -17.47 -12.18 -3.01
CA GLU A 237 -17.59 -12.28 -1.56
C GLU A 237 -17.94 -10.92 -0.93
N SER A 238 -17.25 -9.85 -1.28
CA SER A 238 -17.54 -8.51 -0.77
C SER A 238 -18.94 -8.04 -1.15
N PHE A 239 -19.42 -8.42 -2.35
CA PHE A 239 -20.76 -8.08 -2.81
C PHE A 239 -21.84 -8.93 -2.14
N ARG A 240 -21.58 -10.22 -1.91
CA ARG A 240 -22.47 -11.16 -1.20
C ARG A 240 -22.71 -10.70 0.24
N LEU A 241 -21.63 -10.34 0.93
CA LEU A 241 -21.68 -9.91 2.34
C LEU A 241 -22.27 -8.51 2.54
N LEU A 242 -22.51 -7.75 1.47
CA LEU A 242 -23.04 -6.40 1.56
C LEU A 242 -24.56 -6.41 1.64
N ARG A 243 -25.15 -5.77 2.65
CA ARG A 243 -26.59 -5.61 2.75
C ARG A 243 -27.18 -4.81 1.59
N LYS A 244 -28.49 -4.87 1.44
CA LYS A 244 -29.25 -3.95 0.58
C LYS A 244 -28.98 -2.50 1.02
N GLU A 245 -28.76 -1.61 0.06
CA GLU A 245 -28.43 -0.19 0.29
C GLU A 245 -27.07 0.04 0.99
N GLY A 246 -26.23 -1.00 1.07
CA GLY A 246 -24.88 -0.91 1.60
C GLY A 246 -23.87 -0.29 0.62
N HIS A 247 -22.68 0.01 1.12
CA HIS A 247 -21.59 0.61 0.35
C HIS A 247 -20.42 -0.38 0.19
N LEU A 248 -20.02 -0.65 -1.04
CA LEU A 248 -18.82 -1.46 -1.35
C LEU A 248 -17.68 -0.55 -1.77
N ILE A 249 -16.59 -0.58 -1.02
CA ILE A 249 -15.33 0.07 -1.37
C ILE A 249 -14.48 -0.94 -2.14
N LEU A 250 -14.28 -0.68 -3.43
CA LEU A 250 -13.41 -1.45 -4.31
C LEU A 250 -12.00 -0.88 -4.22
N PHE A 251 -11.25 -1.31 -3.21
CA PHE A 251 -9.91 -0.81 -2.98
C PHE A 251 -8.86 -1.55 -3.82
N SER A 252 -8.89 -2.88 -3.80
CA SER A 252 -8.00 -3.69 -4.62
C SER A 252 -8.60 -3.87 -5.99
N GLY A 253 -7.82 -3.60 -7.03
CA GLY A 253 -8.24 -3.96 -8.36
C GLY A 253 -8.18 -5.47 -8.59
N PHE A 254 -9.02 -5.94 -9.46
CA PHE A 254 -9.09 -7.34 -9.86
C PHE A 254 -8.95 -7.47 -11.37
N ASN A 255 -8.33 -8.57 -11.80
CA ASN A 255 -8.20 -8.94 -13.19
C ASN A 255 -9.24 -10.03 -13.49
N ASP A 256 -10.48 -9.67 -13.79
CA ASP A 256 -11.49 -10.63 -14.21
C ASP A 256 -11.78 -10.46 -15.71
N PRO A 257 -11.57 -11.52 -16.53
CA PRO A 257 -11.95 -11.51 -17.95
C PRO A 257 -13.43 -11.26 -18.18
N LEU A 258 -14.30 -11.56 -17.21
CA LEU A 258 -15.75 -11.33 -17.32
C LEU A 258 -16.13 -9.85 -17.39
N PHE A 259 -15.24 -8.95 -16.95
CA PHE A 259 -15.46 -7.51 -17.07
C PHE A 259 -14.88 -6.91 -18.36
N ASN A 260 -14.36 -7.74 -19.26
CA ASN A 260 -13.87 -7.33 -20.59
C ASN A 260 -14.96 -7.30 -21.68
N ASP A 261 -16.23 -7.44 -21.32
CA ASP A 261 -17.36 -7.37 -22.26
C ASP A 261 -17.68 -5.94 -22.75
N GLY A 262 -16.83 -4.97 -22.44
CA GLY A 262 -16.99 -3.56 -22.83
C GLY A 262 -17.81 -2.74 -21.86
N THR A 263 -18.43 -3.33 -20.83
CA THR A 263 -19.22 -2.61 -19.83
C THR A 263 -18.41 -2.28 -18.56
N TYR A 264 -17.33 -3.03 -18.29
CA TYR A 264 -16.50 -2.83 -17.13
C TYR A 264 -15.04 -3.18 -17.44
N ASN A 265 -14.19 -2.17 -17.60
CA ASN A 265 -12.75 -2.39 -17.78
C ASN A 265 -12.05 -2.33 -16.42
N PRO A 266 -11.41 -3.42 -15.93
CA PRO A 266 -10.67 -3.43 -14.66
C PRO A 266 -9.53 -2.40 -14.62
N GLU A 267 -8.95 -2.04 -15.76
CA GLU A 267 -8.00 -0.93 -15.84
C GLU A 267 -8.64 0.42 -15.50
N ILE A 268 -9.92 0.57 -15.73
CA ILE A 268 -10.68 1.78 -15.37
C ILE A 268 -10.84 1.87 -13.85
N VAL A 269 -11.05 0.75 -13.16
CA VAL A 269 -11.15 0.71 -11.69
C VAL A 269 -9.86 1.15 -11.01
N HIS A 270 -8.71 0.92 -11.64
CA HIS A 270 -7.41 1.32 -11.11
C HIS A 270 -6.98 2.74 -11.46
N ARG A 271 -7.52 3.30 -12.53
CA ARG A 271 -7.12 4.61 -13.04
C ARG A 271 -8.15 5.70 -12.82
N HIS A 272 -9.35 5.35 -12.36
CA HIS A 272 -10.45 6.30 -12.22
C HIS A 272 -11.16 6.12 -10.89
N GLU A 273 -11.42 7.22 -10.25
CA GLU A 273 -12.34 7.26 -9.13
C GLU A 273 -13.77 7.26 -9.67
N PHE A 274 -14.61 6.44 -9.08
CA PHE A 274 -16.02 6.39 -9.46
C PHE A 274 -16.93 6.12 -8.27
N VAL A 275 -18.17 6.57 -8.42
CA VAL A 275 -19.28 6.15 -7.58
C VAL A 275 -20.37 5.65 -8.51
N TYR A 276 -20.72 4.39 -8.37
CA TYR A 276 -21.72 3.74 -9.20
C TYR A 276 -22.78 3.04 -8.36
N PHE A 277 -24.02 3.03 -8.82
CA PHE A 277 -25.12 2.32 -8.17
C PHE A 277 -25.48 1.08 -8.98
N HIS A 278 -25.23 -0.11 -8.39
CA HIS A 278 -25.71 -1.36 -8.92
C HIS A 278 -26.95 -1.81 -8.12
N LYS A 279 -28.13 -1.77 -8.74
CA LYS A 279 -29.41 -1.91 -8.04
C LYS A 279 -29.48 -0.87 -6.90
N THR A 280 -29.54 -1.32 -5.65
CA THR A 280 -29.61 -0.46 -4.46
C THR A 280 -28.25 -0.31 -3.76
N LYS A 281 -27.21 -1.01 -4.19
CA LYS A 281 -25.88 -0.99 -3.58
C LYS A 281 -25.01 0.11 -4.22
N LYS A 282 -24.25 0.84 -3.40
CA LYS A 282 -23.32 1.87 -3.86
C LYS A 282 -21.92 1.28 -3.97
N LEU A 283 -21.31 1.33 -5.14
CA LEU A 283 -19.96 0.89 -5.42
C LEU A 283 -19.02 2.10 -5.53
N ILE A 284 -17.91 2.07 -4.85
CA ILE A 284 -16.93 3.16 -4.79
C ILE A 284 -15.57 2.61 -5.20
N GLY A 285 -15.04 3.07 -6.32
CA GLY A 285 -13.68 2.84 -6.74
C GLY A 285 -12.79 4.01 -6.34
N SER A 286 -11.60 3.74 -5.81
CA SER A 286 -10.62 4.76 -5.47
C SER A 286 -9.27 4.45 -6.10
N SER A 287 -8.50 5.49 -6.42
CA SER A 287 -7.18 5.35 -7.00
C SER A 287 -6.19 6.33 -6.37
N GLY A 288 -5.10 5.80 -5.85
CA GLY A 288 -4.03 6.59 -5.23
C GLY A 288 -4.53 7.49 -4.11
N TYR A 289 -3.93 8.66 -4.02
CA TYR A 289 -4.22 9.69 -3.00
C TYR A 289 -3.89 11.07 -3.57
N ASN A 290 -4.42 12.12 -2.97
CA ASN A 290 -4.03 13.50 -3.22
C ASN A 290 -3.21 14.09 -2.07
N SER A 291 -2.75 15.32 -2.21
CA SER A 291 -1.91 16.00 -1.21
C SER A 291 -2.60 16.16 0.14
N GLU A 292 -3.91 16.36 0.17
CA GLU A 292 -4.69 16.45 1.41
C GLU A 292 -4.73 15.11 2.16
N ASP A 293 -4.84 14.00 1.43
CA ASP A 293 -4.84 12.66 2.02
C ASP A 293 -3.49 12.33 2.69
N LEU A 294 -2.36 12.79 2.10
CA LEU A 294 -1.04 12.67 2.72
C LEU A 294 -0.93 13.45 4.04
N ILE A 295 -1.44 14.68 4.07
CA ILE A 295 -1.42 15.52 5.27
C ILE A 295 -2.26 14.86 6.38
N ASP A 296 -3.45 14.37 6.05
CA ASP A 296 -4.33 13.68 6.98
C ASP A 296 -3.72 12.37 7.48
N ALA A 297 -3.11 11.58 6.58
CA ALA A 297 -2.39 10.36 6.94
C ALA A 297 -1.25 10.64 7.92
N LYS A 298 -0.40 11.64 7.64
CA LYS A 298 0.66 12.06 8.56
C LYS A 298 0.10 12.39 9.94
N ARG A 299 -0.94 13.24 10.00
CA ARG A 299 -1.58 13.66 11.26
C ARG A 299 -2.09 12.48 12.09
N ILE A 300 -2.62 11.45 11.43
CA ILE A 300 -3.08 10.24 12.11
C ILE A 300 -1.90 9.39 12.57
N LEU A 301 -0.93 9.12 11.68
CA LEU A 301 0.20 8.23 11.95
C LEU A 301 1.12 8.73 13.09
N VAL A 302 1.24 10.04 13.28
CA VAL A 302 2.00 10.62 14.41
C VAL A 302 1.47 10.13 15.76
N ASN A 303 0.16 9.86 15.87
CA ASN A 303 -0.51 9.56 17.14
C ASN A 303 -1.16 8.16 17.20
N PHE A 304 -0.92 7.30 16.22
CA PHE A 304 -1.62 6.01 16.13
C PHE A 304 -0.68 4.82 16.03
N ASP A 305 0.00 4.54 17.14
CA ASP A 305 1.05 3.51 17.21
C ASP A 305 0.57 2.08 16.89
N SER A 306 -0.70 1.78 17.13
CA SER A 306 -1.26 0.43 16.93
C SER A 306 -1.15 -0.08 15.49
N ILE A 307 -1.01 0.82 14.50
CA ILE A 307 -0.77 0.41 13.11
C ILE A 307 0.54 -0.38 12.99
N SER A 308 1.53 -0.14 13.87
CA SER A 308 2.79 -0.89 13.86
C SER A 308 2.62 -2.39 14.11
N ASN A 309 1.51 -2.81 14.73
CA ASN A 309 1.24 -4.22 15.02
C ASN A 309 1.12 -5.08 13.76
N ILE A 310 0.79 -4.49 12.60
CA ILE A 310 0.77 -5.24 11.33
C ILE A 310 2.15 -5.52 10.76
N VAL A 311 3.21 -4.89 11.31
CA VAL A 311 4.58 -5.22 10.96
C VAL A 311 4.97 -6.50 11.70
N THR A 312 4.61 -7.63 11.13
CA THR A 312 4.82 -8.97 11.71
C THR A 312 6.19 -9.55 11.41
N GLY A 313 6.96 -8.90 10.55
CA GLY A 313 8.33 -9.26 10.24
C GLY A 313 9.20 -8.04 9.99
N LYS A 314 10.45 -8.07 10.47
CA LYS A 314 11.47 -7.07 10.20
C LYS A 314 12.75 -7.75 9.72
N VAL A 315 13.29 -7.25 8.63
CA VAL A 315 14.53 -7.73 8.03
C VAL A 315 15.51 -6.58 7.96
N TYR A 316 16.70 -6.77 8.53
CA TYR A 316 17.75 -5.76 8.55
C TYR A 316 18.87 -6.11 7.59
N GLY A 317 19.52 -5.11 7.02
CA GLY A 317 20.72 -5.29 6.22
C GLY A 317 20.44 -5.64 4.76
N LEU A 318 19.56 -4.92 4.10
CA LEU A 318 19.38 -5.02 2.63
C LEU A 318 20.68 -4.79 1.85
N ASP A 319 21.60 -4.02 2.43
CA ASP A 319 22.91 -3.68 1.89
C ASP A 319 24.04 -4.60 2.38
N SER A 320 23.76 -5.54 3.27
CA SER A 320 24.76 -6.43 3.87
C SER A 320 24.24 -7.86 3.98
N LYS A 321 25.17 -8.78 4.24
CA LYS A 321 24.88 -10.21 4.40
C LYS A 321 24.34 -10.61 5.79
N THR A 322 23.87 -9.65 6.61
CA THR A 322 23.38 -9.91 7.96
C THR A 322 21.95 -9.46 8.13
N VAL A 323 21.06 -10.39 8.42
CA VAL A 323 19.63 -10.15 8.64
C VAL A 323 19.28 -10.35 10.10
N TYR A 324 18.61 -9.38 10.69
CA TYR A 324 18.00 -9.51 12.01
C TYR A 324 16.48 -9.61 11.84
N ARG A 325 15.88 -10.70 12.31
CA ARG A 325 14.42 -10.77 12.47
C ARG A 325 14.02 -10.21 13.83
N TYR A 326 12.82 -9.65 13.89
CA TYR A 326 12.28 -9.03 15.12
C TYR A 326 12.09 -10.03 16.28
N ASP A 327 12.09 -11.33 16.03
CA ASP A 327 12.07 -12.41 17.02
C ASP A 327 13.41 -12.63 17.74
N GLY A 328 14.39 -11.75 17.55
CA GLY A 328 15.70 -11.80 18.20
C GLY A 328 16.68 -12.81 17.61
N VAL A 329 16.32 -13.51 16.55
CA VAL A 329 17.20 -14.49 15.90
C VAL A 329 18.05 -13.83 14.83
N VAL A 330 19.33 -13.73 15.07
CA VAL A 330 20.33 -13.31 14.06
C VAL A 330 20.47 -14.40 13.02
N LYS A 331 20.09 -14.13 11.79
CA LYS A 331 20.35 -15.02 10.65
C LYS A 331 21.23 -14.31 9.62
N THR A 332 22.08 -15.07 8.96
CA THR A 332 22.84 -14.57 7.80
C THR A 332 21.86 -14.08 6.75
N TYR A 333 22.12 -12.93 6.16
CA TYR A 333 21.26 -12.35 5.14
C TYR A 333 21.10 -13.30 3.96
N ASP A 334 19.88 -13.68 3.73
CA ASP A 334 19.51 -14.39 2.53
C ASP A 334 18.53 -13.49 1.77
N GLU A 335 18.98 -12.91 0.67
CA GLU A 335 18.16 -12.11 -0.27
C GLU A 335 16.88 -12.85 -0.68
N SER A 336 16.85 -14.16 -0.49
CA SER A 336 15.68 -14.99 -0.72
C SER A 336 14.44 -14.55 0.08
N VAL A 337 14.59 -13.86 1.21
CA VAL A 337 13.44 -13.40 2.02
C VAL A 337 12.65 -12.32 1.27
N LEU A 338 13.32 -11.32 0.69
CA LEU A 338 12.66 -10.30 -0.14
C LEU A 338 12.02 -10.94 -1.38
N ILE A 339 12.74 -11.85 -2.02
CA ILE A 339 12.25 -12.59 -3.20
C ILE A 339 11.01 -13.41 -2.84
N LYS A 340 11.03 -14.13 -1.72
CA LYS A 340 9.88 -14.90 -1.22
C LYS A 340 8.67 -14.01 -0.92
N ASP A 341 8.89 -12.84 -0.28
CA ASP A 341 7.80 -11.92 0.00
C ASP A 341 7.21 -11.33 -1.28
N ILE A 342 8.02 -10.91 -2.25
CA ILE A 342 7.52 -10.45 -3.55
C ILE A 342 6.76 -11.57 -4.29
N LYS A 343 7.24 -12.81 -4.23
CA LYS A 343 6.56 -13.97 -4.81
C LYS A 343 5.28 -14.37 -4.06
N GLY A 344 5.03 -13.82 -2.88
CA GLY A 344 3.87 -14.13 -2.06
C GLY A 344 4.00 -15.43 -1.25
N ASP A 345 5.22 -15.92 -1.05
CA ASP A 345 5.49 -17.21 -0.38
C ASP A 345 5.48 -17.10 1.17
N LEU A 346 5.42 -15.87 1.71
CA LEU A 346 5.36 -15.61 3.15
C LEU A 346 3.92 -15.35 3.59
N LYS A 347 3.13 -16.43 3.76
CA LYS A 347 1.71 -16.36 4.13
C LYS A 347 1.47 -16.14 5.63
N ASP A 348 2.48 -16.41 6.45
CA ASP A 348 2.51 -16.25 7.91
C ASP A 348 2.84 -14.83 8.37
N HIS A 349 2.99 -13.90 7.44
CA HIS A 349 3.23 -12.48 7.71
C HIS A 349 2.15 -11.59 7.09
N ILE A 350 1.84 -10.47 7.76
CA ILE A 350 0.98 -9.41 7.20
C ILE A 350 1.85 -8.42 6.42
N LYS A 351 2.82 -7.81 7.10
CA LYS A 351 3.75 -6.85 6.50
C LYS A 351 5.16 -7.09 7.01
N ILE A 352 6.13 -7.12 6.08
CA ILE A 352 7.55 -7.17 6.41
C ILE A 352 8.18 -5.84 6.03
N GLN A 353 8.94 -5.27 6.95
CA GLN A 353 9.76 -4.09 6.70
C GLN A 353 11.21 -4.49 6.54
N TYR A 354 11.85 -3.94 5.53
CA TYR A 354 13.25 -4.15 5.18
C TYR A 354 14.04 -2.91 5.57
N PHE A 355 14.98 -3.07 6.51
CA PHE A 355 15.79 -1.99 7.06
C PHE A 355 17.19 -2.04 6.49
N ASN A 356 17.74 -0.87 6.13
CA ASN A 356 19.15 -0.72 5.82
C ASN A 356 19.99 -0.85 7.11
N ASN A 357 21.22 -1.39 7.02
CA ASN A 357 22.13 -1.64 8.16
C ASN A 357 22.44 -0.43 9.03
N ASN A 358 22.39 0.76 8.45
CA ASN A 358 22.65 1.99 9.20
C ASN A 358 21.44 2.44 10.04
N TYR A 359 20.35 1.69 10.01
CA TYR A 359 19.17 1.94 10.82
C TYR A 359 19.26 1.19 12.14
N LYS A 360 20.22 1.63 12.98
CA LYS A 360 20.34 1.15 14.36
C LYS A 360 19.70 2.18 15.29
N ASN A 361 18.35 2.25 15.33
CA ASN A 361 17.63 2.93 16.43
C ASN A 361 16.18 2.48 16.41
#